data_b9cc1998cca98b428f6e45d73e7da0a0
#
_entry.id   b9cc1998cca98b428f6e45d73e7da0a0
#
_cell.length_a   1.000
_cell.length_b   1.000
_cell.length_c   1.000
_cell.angle_alpha   90.00
_cell.angle_beta   90.00
_cell.angle_gamma   90.00
#
_symmetry.space_group_name_H-M   'P 1'
#
loop_
_entity.id
_entity.type
_entity.pdbx_description
1 polymer ?
#
loop_
_entity_poly.entity_id
_entity_poly.type
_entity_poly.pdbx_seq_one_letter_code
_entity_poly.pdbx_strand_id
1 'polypeptide(L)'
;MPKYIIYKASGGLVHMLKGIHFCIQKAKEMNRKLIIDTLNHSAFKMDFSRIFLIDDDSLNYSDAYDECPVGDEIKKIRAKYINGQYFIGERNISTIDWDTHDDVIIYGGAHGNIQMKNIKVVQQIRDELENEKKIEEKYIAGHFRNTDMKHDINEFIQRVKETINKTEIKTFYLATDDSTAREQIAIELPKDIIIIQNTVPPANIGNLHYGSKDKYKQVYECLRDFYFILGADEFIPSNKSGMSRLAVEMRKNKFSFFD
;
A
#
# COMPACT_ATOMS: atom_id res chain seq x y z
N MET A 1 13.54 19.34 -25.47
CA MET A 1 13.97 18.22 -24.61
C MET A 1 12.76 17.70 -23.89
N PRO A 2 12.67 16.42 -23.53
CA PRO A 2 11.56 15.91 -22.75
C PRO A 2 11.55 16.56 -21.36
N LYS A 3 10.34 16.82 -20.85
CA LYS A 3 10.13 17.33 -19.48
C LYS A 3 9.74 16.20 -18.55
N TYR A 4 10.09 16.29 -17.28
CA TYR A 4 9.96 15.19 -16.34
C TYR A 4 9.15 15.57 -15.10
N ILE A 5 8.44 14.57 -14.54
CA ILE A 5 7.98 14.55 -13.16
C ILE A 5 8.70 13.39 -12.47
N ILE A 6 9.37 13.67 -11.35
CA ILE A 6 10.02 12.64 -10.53
C ILE A 6 9.20 12.47 -9.26
N TYR A 7 8.58 11.31 -9.08
CA TYR A 7 7.96 10.95 -7.80
C TYR A 7 9.01 10.39 -6.86
N LYS A 8 9.14 10.99 -5.67
CA LYS A 8 10.14 10.61 -4.68
C LYS A 8 9.63 10.87 -3.26
N ALA A 9 9.03 9.89 -2.63
CA ALA A 9 8.50 10.01 -1.28
C ALA A 9 8.95 8.87 -0.36
N SER A 10 8.53 8.94 0.89
CA SER A 10 8.64 7.88 1.86
C SER A 10 7.30 7.69 2.58
N GLY A 11 7.15 6.63 3.38
CA GLY A 11 5.90 6.35 4.11
C GLY A 11 5.41 4.92 3.89
N GLY A 12 4.14 4.66 4.11
CA GLY A 12 3.53 3.36 3.87
C GLY A 12 3.14 3.16 2.41
N LEU A 13 2.87 1.89 2.03
CA LEU A 13 2.51 1.51 0.67
C LEU A 13 1.35 2.34 0.10
N VAL A 14 0.27 2.50 0.85
CA VAL A 14 -0.91 3.26 0.40
C VAL A 14 -0.59 4.73 0.14
N HIS A 15 0.29 5.34 0.94
CA HIS A 15 0.74 6.71 0.74
C HIS A 15 1.53 6.85 -0.56
N MET A 16 2.45 5.92 -0.80
CA MET A 16 3.23 5.83 -2.04
C MET A 16 2.31 5.72 -3.26
N LEU A 17 1.39 4.77 -3.25
CA LEU A 17 0.48 4.54 -4.38
C LEU A 17 -0.41 5.76 -4.68
N LYS A 18 -0.86 6.49 -3.66
CA LYS A 18 -1.61 7.75 -3.83
C LYS A 18 -0.76 8.82 -4.54
N GLY A 19 0.48 8.99 -4.11
CA GLY A 19 1.39 9.96 -4.71
C GLY A 19 1.72 9.62 -6.15
N ILE A 20 1.95 8.34 -6.45
CA ILE A 20 2.17 7.87 -7.82
C ILE A 20 0.95 8.11 -8.69
N HIS A 21 -0.26 7.74 -8.21
CA HIS A 21 -1.50 7.98 -8.95
C HIS A 21 -1.70 9.47 -9.28
N PHE A 22 -1.44 10.35 -8.31
CA PHE A 22 -1.49 11.79 -8.55
C PHE A 22 -0.46 12.24 -9.60
N CYS A 23 0.78 11.72 -9.54
CA CYS A 23 1.80 12.00 -10.54
C CYS A 23 1.45 11.49 -11.93
N ILE A 24 0.75 10.34 -12.04
CA ILE A 24 0.22 9.83 -13.32
C ILE A 24 -0.70 10.87 -13.96
N GLN A 25 -1.66 11.40 -13.19
CA GLN A 25 -2.59 12.40 -13.68
C GLN A 25 -1.85 13.67 -14.15
N LYS A 26 -0.92 14.18 -13.32
CA LYS A 26 -0.14 15.37 -13.65
C LYS A 26 0.80 15.18 -14.84
N ALA A 27 1.40 14.00 -14.98
CA ALA A 27 2.26 13.69 -16.12
C ALA A 27 1.46 13.71 -17.45
N LYS A 28 0.24 13.20 -17.44
CA LYS A 28 -0.67 13.25 -18.60
C LYS A 28 -1.14 14.68 -18.91
N GLU A 29 -1.63 15.40 -17.89
CA GLU A 29 -2.08 16.80 -18.04
C GLU A 29 -0.98 17.70 -18.63
N MET A 30 0.25 17.49 -18.21
CA MET A 30 1.40 18.34 -18.57
C MET A 30 2.25 17.77 -19.73
N ASN A 31 1.88 16.61 -20.27
CA ASN A 31 2.65 15.88 -21.27
C ASN A 31 4.12 15.69 -20.88
N ARG A 32 4.36 15.14 -19.68
CA ARG A 32 5.71 14.90 -19.12
C ARG A 32 5.98 13.41 -18.94
N LYS A 33 7.25 13.01 -19.03
CA LYS A 33 7.69 11.67 -18.66
C LYS A 33 7.67 11.55 -17.14
N LEU A 34 7.07 10.46 -16.61
CA LEU A 34 7.04 10.17 -15.17
C LEU A 34 8.19 9.24 -14.78
N ILE A 35 8.99 9.64 -13.80
CA ILE A 35 9.98 8.78 -13.15
C ILE A 35 9.48 8.42 -11.75
N ILE A 36 9.43 7.13 -11.44
CA ILE A 36 8.97 6.61 -10.15
C ILE A 36 10.16 6.09 -9.36
N ASP A 37 10.75 6.94 -8.51
CA ASP A 37 11.88 6.57 -7.65
C ASP A 37 11.42 6.02 -6.32
N THR A 38 11.42 4.70 -6.20
CA THR A 38 11.10 3.96 -4.98
C THR A 38 12.32 3.25 -4.37
N LEU A 39 13.49 3.30 -4.98
CA LEU A 39 14.73 2.68 -4.46
C LEU A 39 15.15 3.24 -3.10
N ASN A 40 14.95 4.52 -2.88
CA ASN A 40 15.23 5.21 -1.61
C ASN A 40 14.02 5.32 -0.68
N HIS A 41 12.90 4.71 -1.05
CA HIS A 41 11.69 4.70 -0.23
C HIS A 41 11.88 3.86 1.04
N SER A 42 11.44 4.37 2.21
CA SER A 42 11.71 3.73 3.50
C SER A 42 11.09 2.33 3.64
N ALA A 43 9.92 2.13 3.08
CA ALA A 43 9.16 0.89 3.20
C ALA A 43 9.29 -0.02 1.97
N PHE A 44 9.64 0.52 0.81
CA PHE A 44 9.64 -0.23 -0.46
C PHE A 44 11.05 -0.68 -0.88
N LYS A 45 12.00 0.24 -1.04
CA LYS A 45 13.43 0.01 -1.34
C LYS A 45 13.70 -0.95 -2.52
N MET A 46 12.92 -0.85 -3.57
CA MET A 46 13.09 -1.60 -4.81
C MET A 46 12.48 -0.82 -5.97
N ASP A 47 12.73 -1.24 -7.19
CA ASP A 47 12.08 -0.67 -8.36
C ASP A 47 10.58 -0.91 -8.30
N PHE A 48 9.80 0.08 -8.68
CA PHE A 48 8.34 0.02 -8.67
C PHE A 48 7.83 -1.13 -9.55
N SER A 49 8.45 -1.31 -10.71
CA SER A 49 8.12 -2.34 -11.69
C SER A 49 8.30 -3.79 -11.21
N ARG A 50 9.00 -4.03 -10.09
CA ARG A 50 9.07 -5.36 -9.47
C ARG A 50 7.75 -5.84 -8.88
N ILE A 51 6.88 -4.90 -8.52
CA ILE A 51 5.63 -5.19 -7.80
C ILE A 51 4.43 -4.70 -8.58
N PHE A 52 4.55 -3.53 -9.21
CA PHE A 52 3.44 -2.85 -9.87
C PHE A 52 3.79 -2.47 -11.30
N LEU A 53 2.77 -2.39 -12.12
CA LEU A 53 2.82 -1.77 -13.44
C LEU A 53 1.74 -0.67 -13.52
N ILE A 54 1.93 0.25 -14.43
CA ILE A 54 0.92 1.24 -14.79
C ILE A 54 0.28 0.76 -16.11
N ASP A 55 -0.99 0.41 -15.99
CA ASP A 55 -1.82 -0.04 -17.12
C ASP A 55 -2.41 1.18 -17.84
N ASP A 56 -1.56 1.89 -18.56
CA ASP A 56 -1.94 3.10 -19.31
C ASP A 56 -0.94 3.37 -20.43
N ASP A 57 -1.26 2.92 -21.64
CA ASP A 57 -0.40 3.04 -22.82
C ASP A 57 -0.11 4.49 -23.23
N SER A 58 -0.92 5.44 -22.76
CA SER A 58 -0.71 6.87 -23.05
C SER A 58 0.33 7.54 -22.15
N LEU A 59 0.79 6.84 -21.11
CA LEU A 59 1.74 7.38 -20.15
C LEU A 59 3.16 6.89 -20.43
N ASN A 60 4.07 7.80 -20.65
CA ASN A 60 5.50 7.50 -20.68
C ASN A 60 6.06 7.53 -19.24
N TYR A 61 6.37 6.36 -18.68
CA TYR A 61 6.95 6.26 -17.34
C TYR A 61 8.14 5.30 -17.29
N SER A 62 8.98 5.45 -16.27
CA SER A 62 10.16 4.61 -16.02
C SER A 62 10.52 4.60 -14.54
N ASP A 63 11.18 3.54 -14.08
CA ASP A 63 11.87 3.49 -12.78
C ASP A 63 13.33 4.02 -12.90
N ALA A 64 13.82 4.21 -14.10
CA ALA A 64 15.18 4.63 -14.39
C ALA A 64 15.26 6.14 -14.68
N TYR A 65 16.39 6.71 -14.35
CA TYR A 65 16.71 8.12 -14.60
C TYR A 65 17.39 8.36 -15.96
N ASP A 66 17.43 7.36 -16.81
CA ASP A 66 18.04 7.47 -18.13
C ASP A 66 17.45 8.67 -18.88
N GLU A 67 18.29 9.49 -19.46
CA GLU A 67 17.93 10.71 -20.18
C GLU A 67 17.42 11.88 -19.29
N CYS A 68 17.30 11.72 -17.95
CA CYS A 68 16.88 12.82 -17.07
C CYS A 68 18.07 13.71 -16.73
N PRO A 69 18.01 15.03 -16.98
CA PRO A 69 19.16 15.94 -16.81
C PRO A 69 19.75 15.99 -15.38
N VAL A 70 18.92 15.67 -14.37
CA VAL A 70 19.32 15.73 -12.94
C VAL A 70 19.36 14.33 -12.31
N GLY A 71 19.35 13.26 -13.13
CA GLY A 71 19.15 11.91 -12.67
C GLY A 71 20.18 11.44 -11.64
N ASP A 72 21.47 11.63 -11.91
CA ASP A 72 22.56 11.17 -11.04
C ASP A 72 22.60 11.86 -9.68
N GLU A 73 22.23 13.13 -9.63
CA GLU A 73 22.17 13.90 -8.38
C GLU A 73 20.97 13.48 -7.53
N ILE A 74 19.79 13.44 -8.14
CA ILE A 74 18.54 13.18 -7.44
C ILE A 74 18.41 11.73 -7.02
N LYS A 75 18.88 10.78 -7.81
CA LYS A 75 18.83 9.34 -7.53
C LYS A 75 19.43 8.96 -6.17
N LYS A 76 20.49 9.66 -5.74
CA LYS A 76 21.21 9.38 -4.49
C LYS A 76 20.54 10.00 -3.26
N ILE A 77 19.63 10.95 -3.44
CA ILE A 77 19.05 11.71 -2.34
C ILE A 77 17.74 11.05 -1.87
N ARG A 78 17.66 10.79 -0.58
CA ARG A 78 16.42 10.34 0.07
C ARG A 78 15.57 11.53 0.50
N ALA A 79 14.27 11.49 0.18
CA ALA A 79 13.33 12.46 0.72
C ALA A 79 13.18 12.29 2.25
N LYS A 80 13.22 13.41 2.99
CA LYS A 80 12.99 13.46 4.44
C LYS A 80 11.57 13.92 4.72
N TYR A 81 10.89 13.28 5.66
CA TYR A 81 9.57 13.68 6.12
C TYR A 81 9.71 14.53 7.39
N ILE A 82 9.27 15.77 7.35
CA ILE A 82 9.39 16.75 8.45
C ILE A 82 8.07 17.51 8.54
N ASN A 83 7.44 17.48 9.72
CA ASN A 83 6.20 18.24 9.99
C ASN A 83 5.10 18.08 8.94
N GLY A 84 4.86 16.85 8.51
CA GLY A 84 3.80 16.56 7.54
C GLY A 84 4.18 16.75 6.06
N GLN A 85 5.40 17.14 5.75
CA GLN A 85 5.87 17.44 4.39
C GLN A 85 7.15 16.68 4.05
N TYR A 86 7.40 16.49 2.74
CA TYR A 86 8.62 15.87 2.22
C TYR A 86 9.59 16.92 1.70
N PHE A 87 10.88 16.72 1.97
CA PHE A 87 11.96 17.61 1.59
C PHE A 87 13.10 16.84 0.92
N ILE A 88 13.76 17.48 -0.06
CA ILE A 88 15.07 17.11 -0.57
C ILE A 88 16.00 18.28 -0.30
N GLY A 89 16.97 18.09 0.62
CA GLY A 89 17.71 19.20 1.19
C GLY A 89 16.73 20.16 1.89
N GLU A 90 16.76 21.43 1.51
CA GLU A 90 15.85 22.47 2.00
C GLU A 90 14.58 22.63 1.13
N ARG A 91 14.54 22.01 -0.05
CA ARG A 91 13.42 22.09 -0.99
C ARG A 91 12.25 21.26 -0.51
N ASN A 92 11.10 21.88 -0.28
CA ASN A 92 9.83 21.20 -0.05
C ASN A 92 9.33 20.60 -1.37
N ILE A 93 9.13 19.26 -1.38
CA ILE A 93 8.63 18.54 -2.53
C ILE A 93 7.18 18.05 -2.36
N SER A 94 6.52 18.41 -1.27
CA SER A 94 5.09 18.15 -1.05
C SER A 94 4.20 19.26 -1.61
N THR A 95 4.76 20.47 -1.74
CA THR A 95 4.05 21.63 -2.27
C THR A 95 4.75 22.07 -3.55
N ILE A 96 4.07 21.94 -4.68
CA ILE A 96 4.61 22.20 -6.01
C ILE A 96 3.73 23.23 -6.72
N ASP A 97 4.39 24.19 -7.36
CA ASP A 97 3.75 25.00 -8.39
C ASP A 97 3.66 24.17 -9.68
N TRP A 98 2.47 23.65 -9.99
CA TRP A 98 2.24 22.80 -11.15
C TRP A 98 2.17 23.61 -12.46
N ASP A 99 2.06 24.95 -12.38
CA ASP A 99 2.08 25.83 -13.56
C ASP A 99 3.50 26.19 -13.99
N THR A 100 4.51 25.63 -13.33
CA THR A 100 5.93 25.87 -13.66
C THR A 100 6.32 25.38 -15.05
N HIS A 101 7.23 26.10 -15.68
CA HIS A 101 7.88 25.72 -16.93
C HIS A 101 9.17 24.92 -16.75
N ASP A 102 9.54 24.61 -15.50
CA ASP A 102 10.75 23.82 -15.18
C ASP A 102 10.78 22.50 -15.97
N ASP A 103 11.97 22.12 -16.44
CA ASP A 103 12.15 20.86 -17.18
C ASP A 103 11.96 19.63 -16.27
N VAL A 104 12.22 19.77 -14.96
CA VAL A 104 12.10 18.68 -13.97
C VAL A 104 11.32 19.16 -12.74
N ILE A 105 10.21 18.48 -12.47
CA ILE A 105 9.43 18.65 -11.24
C ILE A 105 9.70 17.44 -10.33
N ILE A 106 10.03 17.67 -9.06
CA ILE A 106 10.22 16.59 -8.07
C ILE A 106 9.09 16.69 -7.06
N TYR A 107 8.34 15.59 -6.92
CA TYR A 107 7.16 15.52 -6.06
C TYR A 107 7.25 14.37 -5.04
N GLY A 108 6.86 14.63 -3.79
CA GLY A 108 6.89 13.65 -2.70
C GLY A 108 5.61 13.58 -1.87
N GLY A 109 4.54 14.19 -2.30
CA GLY A 109 3.28 14.18 -1.57
C GLY A 109 2.41 12.96 -1.87
N ALA A 110 1.24 12.92 -1.24
CA ALA A 110 0.19 11.94 -1.50
C ALA A 110 -1.17 12.64 -1.49
N HIS A 111 -1.48 13.30 -2.57
CA HIS A 111 -2.75 13.98 -2.76
C HIS A 111 -3.73 13.12 -3.56
N GLY A 112 -5.01 13.45 -3.45
CA GLY A 112 -6.06 12.92 -4.31
C GLY A 112 -6.89 11.79 -3.73
N ASN A 113 -7.99 11.52 -4.40
CA ASN A 113 -8.87 10.40 -4.13
C ASN A 113 -8.27 9.10 -4.67
N ILE A 114 -8.60 7.99 -4.00
CA ILE A 114 -8.03 6.69 -4.30
C ILE A 114 -8.83 6.06 -5.46
N GLN A 115 -8.60 6.51 -6.69
CA GLN A 115 -9.07 5.79 -7.88
C GLN A 115 -7.86 5.26 -8.65
N MET A 116 -7.14 4.30 -8.05
CA MET A 116 -5.89 3.78 -8.60
C MET A 116 -6.11 2.69 -9.66
N LYS A 117 -7.10 2.87 -10.54
CA LYS A 117 -7.47 1.85 -11.55
C LYS A 117 -6.33 1.49 -12.50
N ASN A 118 -5.40 2.43 -12.71
CA ASN A 118 -4.29 2.25 -13.65
C ASN A 118 -3.04 1.64 -13.00
N ILE A 119 -3.04 1.38 -11.68
CA ILE A 119 -1.94 0.70 -11.02
C ILE A 119 -2.35 -0.75 -10.78
N LYS A 120 -1.59 -1.68 -11.35
CA LYS A 120 -1.81 -3.13 -11.25
C LYS A 120 -0.62 -3.80 -10.59
N VAL A 121 -0.88 -4.88 -9.88
CA VAL A 121 0.18 -5.80 -9.42
C VAL A 121 0.69 -6.58 -10.63
N VAL A 122 2.01 -6.81 -10.71
CA VAL A 122 2.60 -7.59 -11.82
C VAL A 122 2.04 -9.01 -11.87
N GLN A 123 1.94 -9.58 -13.07
CA GLN A 123 1.29 -10.88 -13.31
C GLN A 123 1.87 -12.00 -12.43
N GLN A 124 3.19 -12.07 -12.32
CA GLN A 124 3.84 -13.10 -11.51
C GLN A 124 3.30 -13.13 -10.06
N ILE A 125 3.17 -11.98 -9.41
CA ILE A 125 2.67 -11.89 -8.03
C ILE A 125 1.18 -12.26 -7.97
N ARG A 126 0.40 -11.87 -8.98
CA ARG A 126 -1.02 -12.26 -9.07
C ARG A 126 -1.17 -13.78 -9.14
N ASP A 127 -0.40 -14.42 -10.01
CA ASP A 127 -0.40 -15.88 -10.17
C ASP A 127 0.03 -16.60 -8.88
N GLU A 128 1.05 -16.08 -8.19
CA GLU A 128 1.49 -16.60 -6.89
C GLU A 128 0.37 -16.52 -5.85
N LEU A 129 -0.29 -15.36 -5.72
CA LEU A 129 -1.38 -15.15 -4.76
C LEU A 129 -2.62 -16.00 -5.07
N GLU A 130 -2.95 -16.17 -6.35
CA GLU A 130 -4.06 -17.01 -6.77
C GLU A 130 -3.79 -18.49 -6.47
N ASN A 131 -2.57 -18.95 -6.68
CA ASN A 131 -2.16 -20.30 -6.34
C ASN A 131 -2.12 -20.56 -4.81
N GLU A 132 -1.89 -19.52 -4.01
CA GLU A 132 -1.96 -19.60 -2.54
C GLU A 132 -3.40 -19.60 -2.01
N LYS A 133 -4.37 -19.08 -2.78
CA LYS A 133 -5.77 -18.97 -2.35
C LYS A 133 -6.40 -20.36 -2.18
N LYS A 134 -6.45 -20.82 -0.92
CA LYS A 134 -7.05 -22.10 -0.53
C LYS A 134 -8.39 -21.96 0.22
N ILE A 135 -8.96 -20.74 0.23
CA ILE A 135 -10.25 -20.53 0.88
C ILE A 135 -11.33 -20.72 -0.18
N GLU A 136 -11.89 -21.93 -0.25
CA GLU A 136 -12.92 -22.29 -1.22
C GLU A 136 -14.33 -21.88 -0.77
N GLU A 137 -14.50 -21.64 0.52
CA GLU A 137 -15.79 -21.28 1.13
C GLU A 137 -15.88 -19.77 1.40
N LYS A 138 -17.10 -19.32 1.74
CA LYS A 138 -17.32 -17.98 2.24
C LYS A 138 -16.49 -17.68 3.47
N TYR A 139 -15.92 -16.49 3.54
CA TYR A 139 -15.12 -16.07 4.68
C TYR A 139 -15.25 -14.59 5.02
N ILE A 140 -15.01 -14.28 6.28
CA ILE A 140 -14.89 -12.92 6.79
C ILE A 140 -13.41 -12.55 6.81
N ALA A 141 -13.04 -11.37 6.34
CA ALA A 141 -11.70 -10.81 6.57
C ALA A 141 -11.72 -9.71 7.63
N GLY A 142 -10.73 -9.71 8.50
CA GLY A 142 -10.51 -8.64 9.47
C GLY A 142 -9.11 -8.07 9.36
N HIS A 143 -8.98 -6.75 9.40
CA HIS A 143 -7.68 -6.10 9.47
C HIS A 143 -7.56 -5.35 10.79
N PHE A 144 -6.64 -5.81 11.65
CA PHE A 144 -6.33 -5.19 12.95
C PHE A 144 -4.91 -4.65 12.95
N ARG A 145 -4.76 -3.31 12.89
CA ARG A 145 -3.48 -2.62 12.97
C ARG A 145 -3.25 -2.09 14.36
N ASN A 146 -2.13 -2.42 14.99
CA ASN A 146 -1.85 -2.03 16.38
C ASN A 146 -0.40 -1.59 16.67
N THR A 147 0.49 -1.56 15.69
CA THR A 147 1.90 -1.20 15.94
C THR A 147 2.12 0.30 16.13
N ASP A 148 1.71 1.12 15.17
CA ASP A 148 1.86 2.57 15.19
C ASP A 148 0.55 3.33 15.42
N MET A 149 -0.58 2.62 15.36
CA MET A 149 -1.92 3.14 15.62
C MET A 149 -2.61 2.22 16.62
N LYS A 150 -2.84 2.70 17.83
CA LYS A 150 -3.52 1.91 18.85
C LYS A 150 -5.02 1.87 18.58
N HIS A 151 -5.56 0.67 18.57
CA HIS A 151 -6.98 0.37 18.45
C HIS A 151 -7.45 -0.45 19.65
N ASP A 152 -8.74 -0.34 19.98
CA ASP A 152 -9.34 -1.19 20.99
C ASP A 152 -9.57 -2.59 20.42
N ILE A 153 -8.82 -3.54 20.95
CA ILE A 153 -8.90 -4.94 20.52
C ILE A 153 -10.24 -5.57 20.90
N ASN A 154 -10.82 -5.17 22.04
CA ASN A 154 -12.10 -5.73 22.49
C ASN A 154 -13.25 -5.26 21.58
N GLU A 155 -13.23 -3.98 21.16
CA GLU A 155 -14.16 -3.47 20.16
C GLU A 155 -14.04 -4.25 18.84
N PHE A 156 -12.80 -4.50 18.38
CA PHE A 156 -12.57 -5.27 17.18
C PHE A 156 -13.09 -6.71 17.29
N ILE A 157 -12.77 -7.41 18.39
CA ILE A 157 -13.24 -8.78 18.64
C ILE A 157 -14.77 -8.82 18.69
N GLN A 158 -15.40 -7.85 19.34
CA GLN A 158 -16.86 -7.77 19.40
C GLN A 158 -17.49 -7.65 17.98
N ARG A 159 -16.94 -6.79 17.14
CA ARG A 159 -17.37 -6.65 15.74
C ARG A 159 -17.21 -7.95 14.95
N VAL A 160 -16.12 -8.69 15.17
CA VAL A 160 -15.91 -10.01 14.55
C VAL A 160 -16.99 -10.98 15.00
N LYS A 161 -17.25 -11.10 16.31
CA LYS A 161 -18.29 -11.96 16.87
C LYS A 161 -19.69 -11.63 16.33
N GLU A 162 -20.04 -10.35 16.25
CA GLU A 162 -21.30 -9.87 15.70
C GLU A 162 -21.46 -10.24 14.22
N THR A 163 -20.39 -10.08 13.43
CA THR A 163 -20.39 -10.44 12.00
C THR A 163 -20.53 -11.93 11.82
N ILE A 164 -19.82 -12.77 12.59
CA ILE A 164 -19.94 -14.23 12.57
C ILE A 164 -21.38 -14.64 12.88
N ASN A 165 -21.96 -14.09 13.96
CA ASN A 165 -23.33 -14.44 14.36
C ASN A 165 -24.38 -14.04 13.31
N LYS A 166 -24.16 -12.91 12.61
CA LYS A 166 -25.07 -12.42 11.56
C LYS A 166 -24.98 -13.24 10.27
N THR A 167 -23.79 -13.70 9.90
CA THR A 167 -23.51 -14.32 8.59
C THR A 167 -23.45 -15.83 8.66
N GLU A 168 -23.30 -16.40 9.86
CA GLU A 168 -23.04 -17.84 10.11
C GLU A 168 -21.75 -18.37 9.45
N ILE A 169 -20.88 -17.45 8.93
CA ILE A 169 -19.61 -17.81 8.30
C ILE A 169 -18.62 -18.26 9.39
N LYS A 170 -17.99 -19.41 9.18
CA LYS A 170 -17.07 -20.04 10.16
C LYS A 170 -15.59 -19.83 9.82
N THR A 171 -15.26 -19.26 8.68
CA THR A 171 -13.88 -19.01 8.25
C THR A 171 -13.56 -17.52 8.37
N PHE A 172 -12.50 -17.22 9.11
CA PHE A 172 -12.04 -15.86 9.39
C PHE A 172 -10.59 -15.66 8.98
N TYR A 173 -10.34 -14.77 8.03
CA TYR A 173 -8.99 -14.34 7.65
C TYR A 173 -8.58 -13.13 8.49
N LEU A 174 -7.47 -13.25 9.24
CA LEU A 174 -6.95 -12.18 10.09
C LEU A 174 -5.67 -11.58 9.49
N ALA A 175 -5.74 -10.34 9.05
CA ALA A 175 -4.60 -9.50 8.71
C ALA A 175 -4.23 -8.63 9.92
N THR A 176 -3.04 -8.82 10.50
CA THR A 176 -2.57 -8.00 11.63
C THR A 176 -1.05 -7.85 11.63
N ASP A 177 -0.58 -6.74 12.16
CA ASP A 177 0.83 -6.43 12.36
C ASP A 177 1.28 -6.63 13.83
N ASP A 178 0.44 -7.22 14.67
CA ASP A 178 0.68 -7.43 16.11
C ASP A 178 0.43 -8.89 16.51
N SER A 179 1.49 -9.61 16.86
CA SER A 179 1.41 -11.01 17.26
C SER A 179 0.65 -11.23 18.57
N THR A 180 0.73 -10.29 19.51
CA THR A 180 0.00 -10.37 20.79
C THR A 180 -1.51 -10.21 20.54
N ALA A 181 -1.89 -9.24 19.71
CA ALA A 181 -3.29 -9.07 19.31
C ALA A 181 -3.83 -10.31 18.58
N ARG A 182 -3.01 -10.91 17.71
CA ARG A 182 -3.35 -12.17 17.03
C ARG A 182 -3.72 -13.27 18.00
N GLU A 183 -2.87 -13.49 19.03
CA GLU A 183 -3.10 -14.52 20.05
C GLU A 183 -4.37 -14.25 20.85
N GLN A 184 -4.58 -13.02 21.27
CA GLN A 184 -5.80 -12.63 21.99
C GLN A 184 -7.05 -12.82 21.17
N ILE A 185 -7.06 -12.41 19.88
CA ILE A 185 -8.19 -12.60 18.98
C ILE A 185 -8.49 -14.11 18.81
N ALA A 186 -7.45 -14.94 18.66
CA ALA A 186 -7.63 -16.37 18.51
C ALA A 186 -8.22 -17.06 19.76
N ILE A 187 -7.87 -16.58 20.96
CA ILE A 187 -8.41 -17.12 22.22
C ILE A 187 -9.88 -16.71 22.40
N GLU A 188 -10.22 -15.49 22.03
CA GLU A 188 -11.53 -14.89 22.29
C GLU A 188 -12.63 -15.28 21.31
N LEU A 189 -12.26 -15.76 20.11
CA LEU A 189 -13.23 -16.22 19.12
C LEU A 189 -13.78 -17.62 19.48
N PRO A 190 -15.01 -17.95 19.03
CA PRO A 190 -15.58 -19.29 19.21
C PRO A 190 -14.65 -20.37 18.65
N LYS A 191 -14.57 -21.52 19.32
CA LYS A 191 -13.66 -22.63 18.98
C LYS A 191 -13.95 -23.30 17.64
N ASP A 192 -15.14 -23.13 17.11
CA ASP A 192 -15.59 -23.65 15.81
C ASP A 192 -15.25 -22.70 14.65
N ILE A 193 -14.58 -21.57 14.91
CA ILE A 193 -14.11 -20.66 13.89
C ILE A 193 -12.73 -21.08 13.39
N ILE A 194 -12.61 -21.27 12.10
CA ILE A 194 -11.35 -21.54 11.41
C ILE A 194 -10.65 -20.20 11.16
N ILE A 195 -9.53 -19.95 11.84
CA ILE A 195 -8.76 -18.72 11.68
C ILE A 195 -7.62 -18.96 10.70
N ILE A 196 -7.65 -18.26 9.57
CA ILE A 196 -6.57 -18.21 8.60
C ILE A 196 -5.78 -16.94 8.84
N GLN A 197 -4.47 -17.05 8.96
CA GLN A 197 -3.60 -15.94 9.31
C GLN A 197 -2.41 -15.86 8.39
N ASN A 198 -1.99 -14.65 8.12
CA ASN A 198 -0.72 -14.38 7.49
C ASN A 198 0.45 -14.54 8.48
N THR A 199 1.69 -14.58 7.96
CA THR A 199 2.90 -14.56 8.78
C THR A 199 3.00 -13.19 9.46
N VAL A 200 2.80 -13.16 10.78
CA VAL A 200 2.95 -11.94 11.57
C VAL A 200 4.37 -11.86 12.10
N PRO A 201 5.05 -10.71 11.96
CA PRO A 201 6.38 -10.53 12.55
C PRO A 201 6.32 -10.69 14.07
N PRO A 202 7.43 -11.12 14.71
CA PRO A 202 7.52 -11.17 16.15
C PRO A 202 7.16 -9.83 16.80
N ALA A 203 6.54 -9.87 17.97
CA ALA A 203 6.33 -8.69 18.80
C ALA A 203 7.68 -7.96 19.03
N ASN A 204 7.67 -6.64 19.07
CA ASN A 204 8.83 -5.76 19.33
C ASN A 204 9.75 -5.40 18.15
N ILE A 205 9.41 -5.72 16.91
CA ILE A 205 10.17 -5.21 15.75
C ILE A 205 9.86 -3.73 15.45
N GLY A 206 8.87 -3.14 16.11
CA GLY A 206 8.40 -1.78 15.83
C GLY A 206 7.60 -1.70 14.54
N ASN A 207 7.50 -0.51 13.97
CA ASN A 207 6.80 -0.32 12.69
C ASN A 207 7.37 -1.25 11.61
N LEU A 208 6.57 -2.13 11.05
CA LEU A 208 6.93 -3.06 9.97
C LEU A 208 7.66 -2.38 8.82
N HIS A 209 7.31 -1.14 8.52
CA HIS A 209 7.93 -0.34 7.47
C HIS A 209 9.44 -0.15 7.65
N TYR A 210 9.94 -0.18 8.87
CA TYR A 210 11.35 0.08 9.18
C TYR A 210 12.11 -1.16 9.64
N GLY A 211 11.43 -2.14 10.23
CA GLY A 211 12.04 -3.29 10.89
C GLY A 211 12.45 -4.44 9.97
N SER A 212 11.77 -4.67 8.86
CA SER A 212 12.07 -5.79 7.99
C SER A 212 13.33 -5.54 7.14
N LYS A 213 14.23 -6.54 7.12
CA LYS A 213 15.38 -6.56 6.21
C LYS A 213 14.98 -6.94 4.78
N ASP A 214 13.99 -7.81 4.62
CA ASP A 214 13.45 -8.23 3.33
C ASP A 214 12.22 -7.37 2.97
N LYS A 215 12.46 -6.34 2.18
CA LYS A 215 11.42 -5.41 1.76
C LYS A 215 10.47 -6.01 0.73
N TYR A 216 10.95 -6.89 -0.13
CA TYR A 216 10.10 -7.59 -1.09
C TYR A 216 9.07 -8.45 -0.36
N LYS A 217 9.53 -9.31 0.54
CA LYS A 217 8.65 -10.14 1.35
C LYS A 217 7.62 -9.32 2.13
N GLN A 218 8.05 -8.20 2.73
CA GLN A 218 7.15 -7.30 3.47
C GLN A 218 6.05 -6.72 2.59
N VAL A 219 6.38 -6.28 1.38
CA VAL A 219 5.39 -5.72 0.44
C VAL A 219 4.48 -6.84 -0.09
N TYR A 220 5.04 -8.00 -0.41
CA TYR A 220 4.29 -9.18 -0.83
C TYR A 220 3.24 -9.59 0.22
N GLU A 221 3.62 -9.69 1.50
CA GLU A 221 2.70 -10.02 2.59
C GLU A 221 1.57 -8.98 2.73
N CYS A 222 1.90 -7.70 2.53
CA CYS A 222 0.89 -6.64 2.53
C CYS A 222 -0.09 -6.77 1.34
N LEU A 223 0.40 -7.13 0.16
CA LEU A 223 -0.45 -7.40 -1.02
C LEU A 223 -1.31 -8.64 -0.83
N ARG A 224 -0.75 -9.67 -0.20
CA ARG A 224 -1.48 -10.88 0.17
C ARG A 224 -2.66 -10.56 1.10
N ASP A 225 -2.44 -9.72 2.12
CA ASP A 225 -3.53 -9.25 2.97
C ASP A 225 -4.59 -8.49 2.17
N PHE A 226 -4.21 -7.61 1.24
CA PHE A 226 -5.16 -6.94 0.35
C PHE A 226 -5.95 -7.95 -0.49
N TYR A 227 -5.27 -8.93 -1.08
CA TYR A 227 -5.89 -9.95 -1.93
C TYR A 227 -7.00 -10.71 -1.19
N PHE A 228 -6.69 -11.21 0.03
CA PHE A 228 -7.69 -11.90 0.84
C PHE A 228 -8.79 -10.96 1.36
N ILE A 229 -8.49 -9.72 1.73
CA ILE A 229 -9.50 -8.75 2.14
C ILE A 229 -10.46 -8.43 1.00
N LEU A 230 -9.96 -8.27 -0.22
CA LEU A 230 -10.81 -7.95 -1.38
C LEU A 230 -11.69 -9.12 -1.79
N GLY A 231 -11.22 -10.36 -1.64
CA GLY A 231 -11.96 -11.56 -1.96
C GLY A 231 -12.95 -12.04 -0.88
N ALA A 232 -12.98 -11.42 0.31
CA ALA A 232 -13.86 -11.82 1.41
C ALA A 232 -15.33 -11.44 1.17
N ASP A 233 -16.27 -12.23 1.71
CA ASP A 233 -17.70 -11.88 1.70
C ASP A 233 -17.97 -10.66 2.58
N GLU A 234 -17.39 -10.64 3.79
CA GLU A 234 -17.47 -9.54 4.74
C GLU A 234 -16.09 -9.02 5.12
N PHE A 235 -15.97 -7.71 5.35
CA PHE A 235 -14.71 -7.09 5.76
C PHE A 235 -14.87 -6.20 6.99
N ILE A 236 -14.05 -6.45 8.00
CA ILE A 236 -14.00 -5.70 9.25
C ILE A 236 -12.73 -4.83 9.25
N PRO A 237 -12.86 -3.53 8.91
CA PRO A 237 -11.72 -2.64 8.81
C PRO A 237 -11.21 -2.12 10.15
N SER A 238 -9.93 -1.81 10.22
CA SER A 238 -9.31 -0.99 11.25
C SER A 238 -9.53 0.50 10.96
N ASN A 239 -10.27 1.21 11.80
CA ASN A 239 -10.86 2.52 11.48
C ASN A 239 -9.88 3.61 11.01
N LYS A 240 -8.64 3.63 11.50
CA LYS A 240 -7.62 4.65 11.17
C LYS A 240 -6.59 4.19 10.15
N SER A 241 -6.57 2.91 9.78
CA SER A 241 -5.57 2.36 8.87
C SER A 241 -5.77 2.83 7.43
N GLY A 242 -4.67 3.28 6.80
CA GLY A 242 -4.65 3.60 5.37
C GLY A 242 -5.00 2.40 4.49
N MET A 243 -4.49 1.21 4.85
CA MET A 243 -4.79 -0.05 4.17
C MET A 243 -6.28 -0.38 4.23
N SER A 244 -6.89 -0.34 5.42
CA SER A 244 -8.32 -0.58 5.56
C SER A 244 -9.17 0.39 4.76
N ARG A 245 -8.84 1.69 4.80
CA ARG A 245 -9.56 2.70 4.02
C ARG A 245 -9.47 2.43 2.51
N LEU A 246 -8.29 2.09 2.03
CA LEU A 246 -8.11 1.73 0.62
C LEU A 246 -8.91 0.48 0.26
N ALA A 247 -8.86 -0.58 1.08
CA ALA A 247 -9.62 -1.81 0.84
C ALA A 247 -11.14 -1.55 0.81
N VAL A 248 -11.66 -0.73 1.72
CA VAL A 248 -13.08 -0.32 1.71
C VAL A 248 -13.44 0.40 0.40
N GLU A 249 -12.61 1.34 -0.04
CA GLU A 249 -12.83 2.06 -1.30
C GLU A 249 -12.78 1.13 -2.53
N MET A 250 -11.83 0.19 -2.56
CA MET A 250 -11.70 -0.79 -3.64
C MET A 250 -12.93 -1.70 -3.71
N ARG A 251 -13.39 -2.22 -2.58
CA ARG A 251 -14.61 -3.04 -2.49
C ARG A 251 -15.85 -2.27 -2.92
N LYS A 252 -16.01 -1.03 -2.44
CA LYS A 252 -17.15 -0.16 -2.76
C LYS A 252 -17.22 0.17 -4.25
N ASN A 253 -16.09 0.48 -4.87
CA ASN A 253 -16.00 0.93 -6.26
C ASN A 253 -15.69 -0.20 -7.24
N LYS A 254 -15.64 -1.45 -6.77
CA LYS A 254 -15.40 -2.66 -7.57
C LYS A 254 -14.17 -2.54 -8.47
N PHE A 255 -13.04 -2.12 -7.91
CA PHE A 255 -11.75 -2.16 -8.58
C PHE A 255 -10.72 -2.86 -7.73
N SER A 256 -9.69 -3.42 -8.35
CA SER A 256 -8.61 -4.12 -7.69
C SER A 256 -7.27 -3.87 -8.37
N PHE A 257 -6.18 -4.00 -7.62
CA PHE A 257 -4.83 -4.06 -8.18
C PHE A 257 -4.57 -5.40 -8.89
N PHE A 258 -5.42 -6.38 -8.67
CA PHE A 258 -5.24 -7.77 -9.10
C PHE A 258 -6.06 -8.12 -10.35
N ASP A 259 -6.89 -7.20 -10.85
CA ASP A 259 -7.69 -7.39 -12.07
C ASP A 259 -6.85 -7.23 -13.33
#